data_b44d2375ba268e63523c2615b84bd69a
#
_entry.id   b44d2375ba268e63523c2615b84bd69a
#
_cell.length_a   1.000
_cell.length_b   1.000
_cell.length_c   1.000
_cell.angle_alpha   90.00
_cell.angle_beta   90.00
_cell.angle_gamma   90.00
#
_symmetry.space_group_name_H-M   'P 1'
#
loop_
_entity.id
_entity.type
_entity.pdbx_description
1 polymer ?
#
loop_
_entity_poly.entity_id
_entity_poly.type
_entity_poly.pdbx_seq_one_letter_code
_entity_poly.pdbx_strand_id
1 'polypeptide(L)'
;SAASDVYKRQDYFYGQAGELFSFYRIPKALFQEPRFQNLSTDAKTLYGILLDRMSLSVKNGWLDEKGRVFIIFTIADVKRALCCADNKATKLLRELEEFGLIERKRRGLGRPSLVYVKNFSAESSKAQVKTLQNHDVIRLMRIILK
;
A
#
# COMPACT_ATOMS: atom_id res chain seq x y z
N SER A 1 -13.34 43.15 7.75
CA SER A 1 -14.73 42.82 7.46
C SER A 1 -15.09 41.39 7.85
N ALA A 2 -16.33 41.10 8.10
CA ALA A 2 -16.80 39.77 8.49
C ALA A 2 -16.44 38.71 7.43
N ALA A 3 -16.43 39.08 6.16
CA ALA A 3 -16.06 38.20 5.07
C ALA A 3 -14.56 37.81 5.11
N SER A 4 -13.69 38.76 5.44
CA SER A 4 -12.26 38.50 5.60
C SER A 4 -11.98 37.59 6.78
N ASP A 5 -12.73 37.74 7.88
CA ASP A 5 -12.57 36.91 9.07
C ASP A 5 -13.02 35.46 8.81
N VAL A 6 -14.08 35.25 8.01
CA VAL A 6 -14.53 33.94 7.60
C VAL A 6 -13.47 33.26 6.71
N TYR A 7 -12.89 33.98 5.76
CA TYR A 7 -11.81 33.45 4.92
C TYR A 7 -10.57 33.11 5.72
N LYS A 8 -10.19 33.91 6.71
CA LYS A 8 -9.07 33.62 7.59
C LYS A 8 -9.28 32.36 8.42
N ARG A 9 -10.53 32.07 8.82
CA ARG A 9 -10.87 30.83 9.54
C ARG A 9 -10.74 29.60 8.68
N GLN A 10 -10.89 29.71 7.35
CA GLN A 10 -10.74 28.59 6.43
C GLN A 10 -9.26 28.16 6.26
N ASP A 11 -8.31 29.03 6.60
CA ASP A 11 -6.87 28.70 6.51
C ASP A 11 -6.39 27.80 7.66
N TYR A 12 -7.17 27.65 8.70
CA TYR A 12 -6.80 26.89 9.89
C TYR A 12 -7.81 25.79 10.19
N PHE A 13 -7.35 24.75 10.87
CA PHE A 13 -8.23 23.69 11.36
C PHE A 13 -8.67 24.00 12.77
N TYR A 14 -9.98 23.81 13.03
CA TYR A 14 -10.59 24.07 14.33
C TYR A 14 -11.16 22.79 14.95
N GLY A 15 -10.38 21.71 14.95
CA GLY A 15 -10.71 20.45 15.61
C GLY A 15 -11.43 19.40 14.76
N GLN A 16 -11.71 19.68 13.49
CA GLN A 16 -12.48 18.79 12.61
C GLN A 16 -11.69 18.32 11.39
N ALA A 17 -10.37 18.36 11.45
CA ALA A 17 -9.50 18.19 10.29
C ALA A 17 -9.65 16.84 9.57
N GLY A 18 -9.83 15.77 10.33
CA GLY A 18 -9.84 14.42 9.76
C GLY A 18 -11.09 14.06 8.98
N GLU A 19 -12.17 14.81 9.14
CA GLU A 19 -13.46 14.53 8.51
C GLU A 19 -13.64 15.21 7.15
N LEU A 20 -12.77 16.18 6.84
CA LEU A 20 -12.91 17.05 5.68
C LEU A 20 -12.31 16.48 4.39
N PHE A 21 -11.52 15.43 4.49
CA PHE A 21 -10.75 14.92 3.36
C PHE A 21 -10.93 13.43 3.17
N SER A 22 -10.78 12.99 1.93
CA SER A 22 -10.52 11.58 1.61
C SER A 22 -9.02 11.35 1.69
N PHE A 23 -8.61 10.19 2.15
CA PHE A 23 -7.20 9.88 2.41
C PHE A 23 -6.77 8.61 1.70
N TYR A 24 -5.56 8.62 1.17
CA TYR A 24 -4.83 7.40 0.93
C TYR A 24 -4.15 6.98 2.23
N ARG A 25 -4.14 5.68 2.50
CA ARG A 25 -3.49 5.15 3.70
C ARG A 25 -2.19 4.49 3.31
N ILE A 26 -1.10 4.98 3.87
CA ILE A 26 0.23 4.42 3.65
C ILE A 26 0.65 3.73 4.94
N PRO A 27 0.95 2.41 4.92
CA PRO A 27 1.38 1.72 6.13
C PRO A 27 2.66 2.34 6.69
N LYS A 28 2.66 2.61 7.99
CA LYS A 28 3.83 3.16 8.67
C LYS A 28 5.04 2.24 8.57
N ALA A 29 4.82 0.93 8.48
CA ALA A 29 5.87 -0.06 8.37
C ALA A 29 6.80 0.21 7.18
N LEU A 30 6.30 0.78 6.08
CA LEU A 30 7.11 1.12 4.91
C LEU A 30 8.16 2.20 5.23
N PHE A 31 7.93 2.98 6.28
CA PHE A 31 8.87 4.01 6.75
C PHE A 31 9.71 3.54 7.95
N GLN A 32 9.27 2.54 8.68
CA GLN A 32 9.86 2.13 9.96
C GLN A 32 10.68 0.86 9.88
N GLU A 33 10.31 -0.09 9.02
CA GLU A 33 11.01 -1.36 8.92
C GLU A 33 12.31 -1.22 8.11
N PRO A 34 13.44 -1.78 8.60
CA PRO A 34 14.73 -1.71 7.90
C PRO A 34 14.70 -2.26 6.48
N ARG A 35 13.88 -3.28 6.20
CA ARG A 35 13.78 -3.89 4.87
C ARG A 35 13.27 -2.92 3.80
N PHE A 36 12.57 -1.85 4.20
CA PHE A 36 12.03 -0.84 3.29
C PHE A 36 12.83 0.46 3.30
N GLN A 37 13.99 0.47 3.93
CA GLN A 37 14.83 1.66 4.06
C GLN A 37 15.22 2.24 2.70
N ASN A 38 15.48 1.40 1.71
CA ASN A 38 15.88 1.83 0.38
C ASN A 38 14.71 2.00 -0.60
N LEU A 39 13.49 1.75 -0.14
CA LEU A 39 12.30 1.99 -0.94
C LEU A 39 12.05 3.50 -1.04
N SER A 40 11.85 4.01 -2.25
CA SER A 40 11.63 5.45 -2.45
C SER A 40 10.29 5.90 -1.84
N THR A 41 10.23 7.17 -1.45
CA THR A 41 8.99 7.77 -0.92
C THR A 41 7.87 7.71 -1.96
N ASP A 42 8.19 7.93 -3.22
CA ASP A 42 7.20 7.86 -4.30
C ASP A 42 6.63 6.45 -4.44
N ALA A 43 7.46 5.42 -4.29
CA ALA A 43 7.00 4.03 -4.32
C ALA A 43 6.09 3.71 -3.12
N LYS A 44 6.43 4.22 -1.93
CA LYS A 44 5.58 4.09 -0.74
C LYS A 44 4.22 4.74 -0.95
N THR A 45 4.22 5.92 -1.56
CA THR A 45 2.99 6.64 -1.90
C THR A 45 2.16 5.84 -2.90
N LEU A 46 2.79 5.30 -3.94
CA LEU A 46 2.11 4.47 -4.93
C LEU A 46 1.48 3.23 -4.28
N TYR A 47 2.17 2.59 -3.35
CA TYR A 47 1.62 1.45 -2.62
C TYR A 47 0.33 1.82 -1.89
N GLY A 48 0.28 2.99 -1.26
CA GLY A 48 -0.94 3.49 -0.61
C GLY A 48 -2.09 3.70 -1.60
N ILE A 49 -1.79 4.21 -2.79
CA ILE A 49 -2.78 4.39 -3.86
C ILE A 49 -3.31 3.03 -4.35
N LEU A 50 -2.42 2.04 -4.49
CA LEU A 50 -2.79 0.69 -4.92
C LEU A 50 -3.66 -0.01 -3.87
N LEU A 51 -3.39 0.20 -2.58
CA LEU A 51 -4.24 -0.33 -1.50
C LEU A 51 -5.65 0.23 -1.59
N ASP A 52 -5.79 1.51 -1.88
CA ASP A 52 -7.08 2.15 -2.05
C ASP A 52 -7.84 1.54 -3.23
N ARG A 53 -7.16 1.37 -4.36
CA ARG A 53 -7.75 0.74 -5.55
C ARG A 53 -8.15 -0.72 -5.27
N MET A 54 -7.34 -1.44 -4.50
CA MET A 54 -7.63 -2.82 -4.12
C MET A 54 -8.91 -2.90 -3.29
N SER A 55 -9.15 -1.95 -2.39
CA SER A 55 -10.38 -1.90 -1.61
C SER A 55 -11.62 -1.80 -2.49
N LEU A 56 -11.54 -1.04 -3.57
CA LEU A 56 -12.62 -0.93 -4.56
C LEU A 56 -12.81 -2.23 -5.33
N SER A 57 -11.73 -2.91 -5.67
CA SER A 57 -11.77 -4.20 -6.37
C SER A 57 -12.45 -5.29 -5.54
N VAL A 58 -12.22 -5.31 -4.23
CA VAL A 58 -12.91 -6.23 -3.32
C VAL A 58 -14.41 -6.01 -3.38
N LYS A 59 -14.85 -4.75 -3.34
CA LYS A 59 -16.28 -4.39 -3.44
C LYS A 59 -16.89 -4.81 -4.77
N ASN A 60 -16.10 -4.79 -5.86
CA ASN A 60 -16.55 -5.15 -7.20
C ASN A 60 -16.40 -6.65 -7.50
N GLY A 61 -15.87 -7.42 -6.55
CA GLY A 61 -15.70 -8.87 -6.71
C GLY A 61 -14.60 -9.27 -7.70
N TRP A 62 -13.58 -8.45 -7.88
CA TRP A 62 -12.45 -8.73 -8.77
C TRP A 62 -11.47 -9.70 -8.11
N LEU A 63 -11.82 -10.98 -8.19
CA LEU A 63 -11.03 -12.05 -7.61
C LEU A 63 -10.61 -13.01 -8.72
N ASP A 64 -9.43 -13.60 -8.58
CA ASP A 64 -8.97 -14.65 -9.49
C ASP A 64 -9.51 -16.02 -9.06
N GLU A 65 -9.13 -17.08 -9.78
CA GLU A 65 -9.59 -18.45 -9.52
C GLU A 65 -9.22 -18.95 -8.12
N LYS A 66 -8.15 -18.38 -7.54
CA LYS A 66 -7.68 -18.75 -6.20
C LYS A 66 -8.24 -17.84 -5.10
N GLY A 67 -9.15 -16.93 -5.44
CA GLY A 67 -9.72 -15.97 -4.51
C GLY A 67 -8.84 -14.78 -4.18
N ARG A 68 -7.78 -14.57 -4.95
CA ARG A 68 -6.88 -13.43 -4.72
C ARG A 68 -7.41 -12.18 -5.40
N VAL A 69 -7.39 -11.08 -4.68
CA VAL A 69 -7.82 -9.77 -5.21
C VAL A 69 -6.79 -9.26 -6.21
N PHE A 70 -7.26 -8.85 -7.37
CA PHE A 70 -6.40 -8.18 -8.36
C PHE A 70 -6.96 -6.81 -8.71
N ILE A 71 -6.08 -5.95 -9.22
CA ILE A 71 -6.46 -4.67 -9.80
C ILE A 71 -5.84 -4.55 -11.18
N ILE A 72 -6.41 -3.66 -11.98
CA ILE A 72 -5.81 -3.23 -13.24
C ILE A 72 -5.30 -1.82 -12.99
N PHE A 73 -3.97 -1.65 -13.06
CA PHE A 73 -3.34 -0.36 -12.82
C PHE A 73 -2.17 -0.23 -13.79
N THR A 74 -2.37 0.55 -14.83
CA THR A 74 -1.43 0.70 -15.93
C THR A 74 -0.39 1.79 -15.65
N ILE A 75 0.63 1.88 -16.49
CA ILE A 75 1.60 2.97 -16.46
C ILE A 75 0.88 4.31 -16.60
N ALA A 76 -0.13 4.38 -17.46
CA ALA A 76 -0.95 5.59 -17.62
C ALA A 76 -1.65 5.97 -16.32
N ASP A 77 -2.15 4.98 -15.57
CA ASP A 77 -2.78 5.22 -14.26
C ASP A 77 -1.79 5.77 -13.24
N VAL A 78 -0.58 5.22 -13.20
CA VAL A 78 0.49 5.72 -12.31
C VAL A 78 0.85 7.16 -12.66
N LYS A 79 0.99 7.46 -13.94
CA LYS A 79 1.29 8.82 -14.42
C LYS A 79 0.23 9.82 -13.94
N ARG A 80 -1.04 9.47 -14.06
CA ARG A 80 -2.13 10.34 -13.61
C ARG A 80 -2.15 10.48 -12.09
N ALA A 81 -1.95 9.38 -11.38
CA ALA A 81 -2.03 9.38 -9.92
C ALA A 81 -0.89 10.19 -9.27
N LEU A 82 0.32 10.08 -9.81
CA LEU A 82 1.52 10.70 -9.23
C LEU A 82 2.02 11.91 -10.01
N CYS A 83 1.34 12.29 -11.10
CA CYS A 83 1.74 13.41 -11.95
C CYS A 83 3.20 13.27 -12.41
N CYS A 84 3.56 12.10 -12.93
CA CYS A 84 4.92 11.80 -13.37
C CYS A 84 4.96 11.32 -14.82
N ALA A 85 6.17 11.21 -15.39
CA ALA A 85 6.38 10.73 -16.75
C ALA A 85 6.50 9.21 -16.82
N ASP A 86 6.51 8.66 -18.04
CA ASP A 86 6.52 7.22 -18.29
C ASP A 86 7.69 6.49 -17.62
N ASN A 87 8.88 7.04 -17.71
CA ASN A 87 10.08 6.42 -17.16
C ASN A 87 9.98 6.26 -15.64
N LYS A 88 9.51 7.30 -14.95
CA LYS A 88 9.33 7.27 -13.51
C LYS A 88 8.23 6.29 -13.11
N ALA A 89 7.12 6.30 -13.83
CA ALA A 89 6.01 5.37 -13.56
C ALA A 89 6.46 3.92 -13.70
N THR A 90 7.19 3.60 -14.77
CA THR A 90 7.73 2.26 -15.01
C THR A 90 8.71 1.86 -13.90
N LYS A 91 9.58 2.78 -13.51
CA LYS A 91 10.57 2.55 -12.46
C LYS A 91 9.90 2.27 -11.11
N LEU A 92 8.85 3.02 -10.77
CA LEU A 92 8.15 2.85 -9.50
C LEU A 92 7.42 1.51 -9.41
N LEU A 93 6.77 1.08 -10.47
CA LEU A 93 6.14 -0.24 -10.50
C LEU A 93 7.16 -1.35 -10.37
N ARG A 94 8.29 -1.23 -11.05
CA ARG A 94 9.40 -2.20 -10.95
C ARG A 94 9.97 -2.23 -9.53
N GLU A 95 10.13 -1.07 -8.92
CA GLU A 95 10.63 -0.94 -7.55
C GLU A 95 9.72 -1.69 -6.56
N LEU A 96 8.40 -1.50 -6.67
CA LEU A 96 7.44 -2.22 -5.83
C LEU A 96 7.50 -3.74 -6.04
N GLU A 97 7.71 -4.19 -7.28
CA GLU A 97 7.91 -5.62 -7.56
C GLU A 97 9.17 -6.16 -6.90
N GLU A 98 10.28 -5.42 -7.02
CA GLU A 98 11.58 -5.83 -6.47
C GLU A 98 11.53 -5.95 -4.94
N PHE A 99 10.79 -5.08 -4.28
CA PHE A 99 10.60 -5.14 -2.83
C PHE A 99 9.52 -6.15 -2.39
N GLY A 100 8.91 -6.85 -3.34
CA GLY A 100 7.91 -7.87 -3.02
C GLY A 100 6.56 -7.31 -2.57
N LEU A 101 6.28 -6.05 -2.85
CA LEU A 101 5.05 -5.38 -2.43
C LEU A 101 3.91 -5.54 -3.44
N ILE A 102 4.24 -5.81 -4.69
CA ILE A 102 3.26 -6.14 -5.73
C ILE A 102 3.80 -7.29 -6.59
N GLU A 103 2.88 -7.94 -7.29
CA GLU A 103 3.18 -8.90 -8.34
C GLU A 103 2.35 -8.51 -9.57
N ARG A 104 3.00 -8.43 -10.73
CA ARG A 104 2.29 -8.16 -11.97
C ARG A 104 2.22 -9.44 -12.81
N LYS A 105 1.01 -9.76 -13.26
CA LYS A 105 0.79 -10.90 -14.16
C LYS A 105 0.42 -10.38 -15.53
N ARG A 106 1.29 -10.65 -16.51
CA ARG A 106 1.03 -10.28 -17.91
C ARG A 106 0.03 -11.26 -18.52
N ARG A 107 -0.87 -10.72 -19.33
CA ARG A 107 -1.94 -11.51 -19.95
C ARG A 107 -1.82 -11.60 -21.47
N GLY A 108 -0.69 -11.15 -22.05
CA GLY A 108 -0.45 -11.16 -23.49
C GLY A 108 -0.67 -9.80 -24.15
N LEU A 109 -0.47 -9.75 -25.46
CA LEU A 109 -0.51 -8.53 -26.25
C LEU A 109 -1.89 -7.87 -26.22
N GLY A 110 -1.91 -6.56 -26.02
CA GLY A 110 -3.13 -5.76 -26.03
C GLY A 110 -3.98 -5.84 -24.79
N ARG A 111 -3.58 -6.63 -23.79
CA ARG A 111 -4.32 -6.75 -22.53
C ARG A 111 -3.50 -6.16 -21.38
N PRO A 112 -4.11 -5.32 -20.53
CA PRO A 112 -3.38 -4.79 -19.38
C PRO A 112 -3.02 -5.91 -18.41
N SER A 113 -1.86 -5.75 -17.74
CA SER A 113 -1.41 -6.69 -16.72
C SER A 113 -2.30 -6.63 -15.50
N LEU A 114 -2.48 -7.77 -14.84
CA LEU A 114 -3.08 -7.82 -13.52
C LEU A 114 -2.04 -7.43 -12.47
N VAL A 115 -2.46 -6.67 -11.47
CA VAL A 115 -1.60 -6.28 -10.35
C VAL A 115 -2.17 -6.87 -9.08
N TYR A 116 -1.36 -7.64 -8.37
CA TYR A 116 -1.70 -8.16 -7.05
C TYR A 116 -0.92 -7.36 -6.02
N VAL A 117 -1.63 -6.68 -5.14
CA VAL A 117 -1.00 -5.97 -4.01
C VAL A 117 -0.76 -7.00 -2.93
N LYS A 118 0.51 -7.17 -2.56
CA LYS A 118 0.91 -8.19 -1.60
C LYS A 118 0.78 -7.70 -0.16
N ASN A 119 0.43 -8.63 0.71
CA ASN A 119 0.36 -8.39 2.15
C ASN A 119 1.73 -8.71 2.77
N PHE A 120 2.56 -7.69 2.92
CA PHE A 120 3.88 -7.86 3.51
C PHE A 120 3.82 -8.16 5.01
N SER A 121 2.70 -7.84 5.67
CA SER A 121 2.48 -8.24 7.08
C SER A 121 2.48 -9.75 7.24
N ALA A 122 1.88 -10.49 6.28
CA ALA A 122 1.85 -11.94 6.31
C ALA A 122 3.25 -12.54 6.19
N GLU A 123 4.12 -11.93 5.36
CA GLU A 123 5.53 -12.36 5.24
C GLU A 123 6.30 -12.08 6.52
N SER A 124 6.10 -10.93 7.13
CA SER A 124 6.66 -10.62 8.45
C SER A 124 6.21 -11.63 9.50
N SER A 125 4.94 -11.96 9.51
CA SER A 125 4.39 -12.95 10.44
C SER A 125 5.00 -14.33 10.21
N LYS A 126 5.18 -14.75 8.96
CA LYS A 126 5.84 -16.01 8.61
C LYS A 126 7.30 -16.01 9.01
N ALA A 127 8.02 -14.92 8.78
CA ALA A 127 9.40 -14.75 9.18
C ALA A 127 9.54 -14.79 10.71
N GLN A 128 8.64 -14.12 11.42
CA GLN A 128 8.57 -14.16 12.87
C GLN A 128 8.25 -15.55 13.39
N VAL A 129 7.32 -16.26 12.76
CA VAL A 129 6.99 -17.64 13.12
C VAL A 129 8.19 -18.56 12.90
N LYS A 130 8.94 -18.39 11.81
CA LYS A 130 10.16 -19.17 11.59
C LYS A 130 11.23 -18.87 12.63
N THR A 131 11.37 -17.63 13.06
CA THR A 131 12.32 -17.20 14.08
C THR A 131 11.86 -17.66 15.47
N LEU A 132 10.54 -17.77 15.70
CA LEU A 132 9.94 -18.19 16.96
C LEU A 132 9.97 -19.70 17.19
N GLN A 133 10.40 -20.52 16.21
CA GLN A 133 10.26 -21.97 16.29
C GLN A 133 11.17 -22.65 17.32
N ASN A 134 12.24 -22.03 17.83
CA ASN A 134 13.15 -22.70 18.73
C ASN A 134 13.10 -22.24 20.19
N HIS A 135 13.20 -20.96 20.47
CA HIS A 135 13.22 -20.48 21.86
C HIS A 135 11.97 -19.73 22.27
N ASP A 136 11.35 -19.03 21.35
CA ASP A 136 10.26 -18.11 21.66
C ASP A 136 8.91 -18.80 21.81
N VAL A 137 8.68 -19.92 21.09
CA VAL A 137 7.46 -20.73 21.25
C VAL A 137 7.44 -21.37 22.64
N ILE A 138 8.58 -21.90 23.08
CA ILE A 138 8.71 -22.50 24.43
C ILE A 138 8.53 -21.40 25.49
N ARG A 139 9.08 -20.22 25.25
CA ARG A 139 8.95 -19.07 26.15
C ARG A 139 7.51 -18.57 26.25
N LEU A 140 6.81 -18.46 25.12
CA LEU A 140 5.41 -18.07 25.06
C LEU A 140 4.52 -19.13 25.71
N MET A 141 4.77 -20.41 25.49
CA MET A 141 4.04 -21.50 26.13
C MET A 141 4.21 -21.47 27.65
N ARG A 142 5.40 -21.16 28.17
CA ARG A 142 5.64 -21.02 29.62
C ARG A 142 4.83 -19.87 30.23
N ILE A 143 4.65 -18.78 29.47
CA ILE A 143 3.88 -17.62 29.92
C ILE A 143 2.38 -17.93 29.91
N ILE A 144 1.91 -18.64 28.88
CA ILE A 144 0.49 -18.99 28.71
C ILE A 144 0.05 -20.10 29.70
N LEU A 145 0.95 -21.02 30.02
CA LEU A 145 0.65 -22.16 30.91
C LEU A 145 0.82 -21.86 32.41
N LYS A 146 1.28 -20.66 32.75
CA LYS A 146 1.25 -20.16 34.13
C LYS A 146 -0.07 -19.44 34.38
#